data_4f702d92716ffe37b603b4e43dfd8c7e
#
_entry.id   4f702d92716ffe37b603b4e43dfd8c7e
#
_cell.length_a   1.000
_cell.length_b   1.000
_cell.length_c   1.000
_cell.angle_alpha   90.00
_cell.angle_beta   90.00
_cell.angle_gamma   90.00
#
_symmetry.space_group_name_H-M   'P 1'
#
loop_
_entity.id
_entity.type
_entity.pdbx_description
1 polymer ?
#
loop_
_entity_poly.entity_id
_entity_poly.type
_entity_poly.pdbx_seq_one_letter_code
_entity_poly.pdbx_strand_id
1 'polypeptide(L)'
;IYGPERNILGRIQSRNFTRIIKKGHFFSRIYINDLTNIILASMNKPNPISIYNIADDCPSTLDDVIDYISKKISIIISDEVLYETLSKKEQIESFFSENKKVNNRLIKEELGIILEYPSYKEGYNQIINLNN
;
A
#
# COMPACT_ATOMS: atom_id res chain seq x y z
N ILE A 1 -0.08 0.19 5.99
CA ILE A 1 -0.25 1.65 6.14
C ILE A 1 0.89 2.31 5.40
N TYR A 2 0.60 3.34 4.62
CA TYR A 2 1.59 4.17 3.96
C TYR A 2 1.19 5.66 4.00
N GLY A 3 2.16 6.54 3.79
CA GLY A 3 1.99 8.00 3.82
C GLY A 3 3.30 8.73 3.57
N PRO A 4 3.38 10.06 3.79
CA PRO A 4 4.54 10.88 3.43
C PRO A 4 5.88 10.35 3.93
N GLU A 5 5.95 9.92 5.20
CA GLU A 5 7.20 9.46 5.82
C GLU A 5 7.40 7.92 5.76
N ARG A 6 6.36 7.19 5.33
CA ARG A 6 6.39 5.73 5.27
C ARG A 6 5.94 5.24 3.90
N ASN A 7 6.86 5.23 2.94
CA ASN A 7 6.60 4.83 1.57
C ASN A 7 7.90 4.39 0.86
N ILE A 8 7.79 3.95 -0.38
CA ILE A 8 8.95 3.48 -1.17
C ILE A 8 9.52 4.54 -2.12
N LEU A 9 8.90 5.73 -2.21
CA LEU A 9 9.31 6.77 -3.17
C LEU A 9 10.79 7.15 -3.01
N GLY A 10 11.22 7.45 -1.79
CA GLY A 10 12.61 7.83 -1.52
C GLY A 10 13.63 6.76 -1.89
N ARG A 11 13.28 5.48 -1.71
CA ARG A 11 14.13 4.35 -2.13
C ARG A 11 14.25 4.27 -3.65
N ILE A 12 13.17 4.52 -4.38
CA ILE A 12 13.17 4.56 -5.85
C ILE A 12 13.99 5.76 -6.33
N GLN A 13 13.81 6.93 -5.73
CA GLN A 13 14.55 8.16 -6.08
C GLN A 13 16.05 8.04 -5.84
N SER A 14 16.49 7.31 -4.82
CA SER A 14 17.91 7.09 -4.53
C SER A 14 18.61 6.22 -5.58
N ARG A 15 17.86 5.59 -6.48
CA ARG A 15 18.37 4.63 -7.50
C ARG A 15 19.14 3.44 -6.92
N ASN A 16 19.12 3.26 -5.62
CA ASN A 16 19.68 2.10 -4.92
C ASN A 16 18.54 1.20 -4.45
N PHE A 17 17.78 0.70 -5.42
CA PHE A 17 16.58 -0.07 -5.19
C PHE A 17 16.52 -1.27 -6.12
N THR A 18 16.61 -2.47 -5.56
CA THR A 18 16.36 -3.72 -6.28
C THR A 18 14.89 -4.08 -6.18
N ARG A 19 14.24 -4.23 -7.32
CA ARG A 19 12.85 -4.67 -7.42
C ARG A 19 12.74 -6.17 -7.20
N ILE A 20 12.01 -6.59 -6.18
CA ILE A 20 11.72 -8.00 -5.94
C ILE A 20 10.37 -8.34 -6.57
N ILE A 21 10.37 -9.21 -7.57
CA ILE A 21 9.19 -9.63 -8.31
C ILE A 21 8.65 -10.93 -7.71
N LYS A 22 7.43 -10.90 -7.19
CA LYS A 22 6.67 -12.07 -6.76
C LYS A 22 5.31 -12.08 -7.46
N LYS A 23 5.19 -12.84 -8.54
CA LYS A 23 3.99 -12.87 -9.38
C LYS A 23 2.75 -13.27 -8.59
N GLY A 24 1.64 -12.57 -8.84
CA GLY A 24 0.35 -12.89 -8.21
C GLY A 24 0.28 -12.64 -6.71
N HIS A 25 1.24 -11.92 -6.14
CA HIS A 25 1.25 -11.58 -4.71
C HIS A 25 0.68 -10.18 -4.48
N PHE A 26 -0.49 -10.12 -3.84
CA PHE A 26 -1.23 -8.89 -3.59
C PHE A 26 -1.04 -8.39 -2.16
N PHE A 27 -1.02 -7.09 -2.03
CA PHE A 27 -1.07 -6.38 -0.75
C PHE A 27 -2.31 -5.51 -0.69
N SER A 28 -3.00 -5.54 0.43
CA SER A 28 -4.01 -4.54 0.78
C SER A 28 -3.34 -3.43 1.55
N ARG A 29 -3.63 -2.17 1.17
CA ARG A 29 -2.97 -0.97 1.70
C ARG A 29 -4.03 -0.03 2.25
N ILE A 30 -3.59 0.96 2.99
CA ILE A 30 -4.41 2.12 3.38
C ILE A 30 -3.52 3.35 3.51
N TYR A 31 -3.95 4.48 2.97
CA TYR A 31 -3.29 5.75 3.17
C TYR A 31 -3.58 6.28 4.57
N ILE A 32 -2.59 6.92 5.19
CA ILE A 32 -2.65 7.31 6.60
C ILE A 32 -3.83 8.23 6.93
N ASN A 33 -4.20 9.14 6.03
CA ASN A 33 -5.34 10.04 6.25
C ASN A 33 -6.66 9.27 6.30
N ASP A 34 -6.89 8.35 5.39
CA ASP A 34 -8.10 7.51 5.40
C ASP A 34 -8.15 6.63 6.65
N LEU A 35 -7.01 6.07 7.07
CA LEU A 35 -6.92 5.32 8.33
C LEU A 35 -7.36 6.19 9.51
N THR A 36 -6.87 7.43 9.58
CA THR A 36 -7.22 8.37 10.65
C THR A 36 -8.71 8.69 10.65
N ASN A 37 -9.29 8.95 9.47
CA ASN A 37 -10.72 9.21 9.31
C ASN A 37 -11.58 8.02 9.74
N ILE A 38 -11.16 6.79 9.41
CA ILE A 38 -11.85 5.57 9.82
C ILE A 38 -11.82 5.38 11.34
N ILE A 39 -10.66 5.62 11.97
CA ILE A 39 -10.52 5.55 13.43
C ILE A 39 -11.45 6.57 14.10
N LEU A 40 -11.46 7.81 13.65
CA LEU A 40 -12.35 8.86 14.20
C LEU A 40 -13.82 8.51 14.00
N ALA A 41 -14.21 7.98 12.84
CA ALA A 41 -15.58 7.54 12.60
C ALA A 41 -15.98 6.38 13.52
N SER A 42 -15.08 5.43 13.76
CA SER A 42 -15.34 4.31 14.66
C SER A 42 -15.51 4.74 16.13
N MET A 43 -14.77 5.77 16.55
CA MET A 43 -14.92 6.35 17.91
C MET A 43 -16.26 7.07 18.09
N ASN A 44 -16.76 7.73 17.03
CA ASN A 44 -18.03 8.47 17.07
C ASN A 44 -19.27 7.56 16.94
N LYS A 45 -19.10 6.35 16.39
CA LYS A 45 -20.14 5.32 16.28
C LYS A 45 -19.65 4.02 16.92
N PRO A 46 -19.47 3.98 18.23
CA PRO A 46 -18.88 2.81 18.86
C PRO A 46 -19.80 1.60 18.70
N ASN A 47 -19.27 0.55 18.09
CA ASN A 47 -19.84 -0.77 18.09
C ASN A 47 -18.82 -1.73 18.70
N PRO A 48 -18.87 -1.99 20.01
CA PRO A 48 -17.83 -2.71 20.73
C PRO A 48 -17.67 -4.17 20.32
N ILE A 49 -18.57 -4.68 19.47
CA ILE A 49 -18.56 -6.06 18.99
C ILE A 49 -17.97 -6.14 17.56
N SER A 50 -17.90 -5.02 16.85
CA SER A 50 -17.45 -5.00 15.47
C SER A 50 -15.93 -4.98 15.33
N ILE A 51 -15.46 -5.78 14.38
CA ILE A 51 -14.07 -5.77 13.90
C ILE A 51 -14.08 -5.24 12.48
N TYR A 52 -13.31 -4.19 12.21
CA TYR A 52 -13.23 -3.56 10.92
C TYR A 52 -11.92 -3.92 10.22
N ASN A 53 -12.03 -4.49 9.03
CA ASN A 53 -10.89 -4.59 8.13
C ASN A 53 -10.68 -3.25 7.42
N ILE A 54 -9.50 -2.67 7.59
CA ILE A 54 -9.17 -1.37 7.04
C ILE A 54 -8.20 -1.54 5.87
N ALA A 55 -8.68 -1.25 4.67
CA ALA A 55 -7.90 -1.24 3.44
C ALA A 55 -8.53 -0.28 2.43
N ASP A 56 -7.74 0.12 1.43
CA ASP A 56 -8.25 0.81 0.24
C ASP A 56 -9.03 -0.15 -0.69
N ASP A 57 -9.56 0.37 -1.81
CA ASP A 57 -10.39 -0.40 -2.75
C ASP A 57 -9.56 -1.18 -3.78
N CYS A 58 -8.22 -1.04 -3.76
CA CYS A 58 -7.35 -1.55 -4.80
C CYS A 58 -6.21 -2.42 -4.26
N PRO A 59 -6.51 -3.67 -3.85
CA PRO A 59 -5.43 -4.63 -3.60
C PRO A 59 -4.55 -4.75 -4.84
N SER A 60 -3.25 -4.51 -4.68
CA SER A 60 -2.31 -4.41 -5.80
C SER A 60 -0.99 -5.12 -5.48
N THR A 61 -0.28 -5.55 -6.52
CA THR A 61 1.06 -6.10 -6.35
C THR A 61 2.05 -5.01 -5.97
N LEU A 62 3.22 -5.39 -5.51
CA LEU A 62 4.32 -4.43 -5.30
C LEU A 62 4.77 -3.85 -6.65
N ASP A 63 4.76 -4.69 -7.69
CA ASP A 63 5.15 -4.30 -9.06
C ASP A 63 4.26 -3.20 -9.61
N ASP A 64 2.93 -3.32 -9.46
CA ASP A 64 1.98 -2.28 -9.91
C ASP A 64 2.31 -0.91 -9.28
N VAL A 65 2.65 -0.91 -8.00
CA VAL A 65 2.98 0.32 -7.27
C VAL A 65 4.31 0.90 -7.74
N ILE A 66 5.33 0.06 -7.89
CA ILE A 66 6.66 0.47 -8.37
C ILE A 66 6.56 1.04 -9.78
N ASP A 67 5.88 0.35 -10.70
CA ASP A 67 5.69 0.80 -12.08
C ASP A 67 4.98 2.15 -12.15
N TYR A 68 3.93 2.32 -11.33
CA TYR A 68 3.20 3.58 -11.26
C TYR A 68 4.10 4.73 -10.80
N ILE A 69 4.82 4.55 -9.70
CA ILE A 69 5.72 5.57 -9.16
C ILE A 69 6.83 5.90 -10.17
N SER A 70 7.52 4.88 -10.67
CA SER A 70 8.64 5.01 -11.61
C SER A 70 8.24 5.79 -12.87
N LYS A 71 7.05 5.50 -13.41
CA LYS A 71 6.48 6.24 -14.54
C LYS A 71 6.19 7.70 -14.18
N LYS A 72 5.65 7.97 -13.00
CA LYS A 72 5.30 9.33 -12.56
C LYS A 72 6.51 10.22 -12.35
N ILE A 73 7.60 9.67 -11.82
CA ILE A 73 8.84 10.42 -11.56
C ILE A 73 9.92 10.23 -12.66
N SER A 74 9.58 9.53 -13.75
CA SER A 74 10.46 9.28 -14.90
C SER A 74 11.80 8.60 -14.51
N ILE A 75 11.75 7.64 -13.55
CA ILE A 75 12.91 6.83 -13.17
C ILE A 75 12.72 5.41 -13.67
N ILE A 76 13.72 4.87 -14.35
CA ILE A 76 13.76 3.47 -14.78
C ILE A 76 14.46 2.65 -13.71
N ILE A 77 13.84 1.57 -13.27
CA ILE A 77 14.44 0.58 -12.37
C ILE A 77 14.88 -0.60 -13.24
N SER A 78 16.18 -0.81 -13.32
CA SER A 78 16.79 -1.88 -14.11
C SER A 78 17.23 -3.08 -13.27
N ASP A 79 17.36 -2.90 -11.96
CA ASP A 79 17.80 -3.94 -11.05
C ASP A 79 16.60 -4.72 -10.51
N GLU A 80 16.40 -5.92 -11.05
CA GLU A 80 15.25 -6.79 -10.76
C GLU A 80 15.70 -8.18 -10.35
N VAL A 81 15.02 -8.77 -9.38
CA VAL A 81 15.25 -10.15 -8.93
C VAL A 81 13.92 -10.87 -8.70
N LEU A 82 13.83 -12.11 -9.12
CA LEU A 82 12.67 -12.95 -8.83
C LEU A 82 12.74 -13.43 -7.38
N TYR A 83 11.63 -13.32 -6.66
CA TYR A 83 11.53 -13.75 -5.25
C TYR A 83 11.98 -15.22 -5.07
N GLU A 84 11.63 -16.09 -6.01
CA GLU A 84 11.94 -17.52 -5.98
C GLU A 84 13.45 -17.80 -6.11
N THR A 85 14.23 -16.86 -6.61
CA THR A 85 15.69 -17.00 -6.75
C THR A 85 16.45 -16.53 -5.52
N LEU A 86 15.79 -15.84 -4.59
CA LEU A 86 16.39 -15.40 -3.35
C LEU A 86 16.64 -16.58 -2.41
N SER A 87 17.76 -16.54 -1.69
CA SER A 87 18.02 -17.50 -0.62
C SER A 87 16.96 -17.40 0.49
N LYS A 88 16.72 -18.44 1.24
CA LYS A 88 15.77 -18.43 2.37
C LYS A 88 16.07 -17.32 3.40
N LYS A 89 17.32 -16.94 3.55
CA LYS A 89 17.75 -15.86 4.44
C LYS A 89 17.40 -14.48 3.89
N GLU A 90 17.37 -14.31 2.57
CA GLU A 90 17.03 -13.06 1.87
C GLU A 90 15.52 -12.94 1.65
N GLN A 91 14.81 -14.06 1.65
CA GLN A 91 13.35 -14.06 1.63
C GLN A 91 12.87 -13.49 2.97
N ILE A 92 12.45 -12.23 2.95
CA ILE A 92 11.82 -11.60 4.11
C ILE A 92 10.47 -12.29 4.30
N GLU A 93 10.48 -13.40 5.03
CA GLU A 93 9.35 -14.30 5.17
C GLU A 93 8.08 -13.58 5.62
N SER A 94 8.20 -12.60 6.52
CA SER A 94 7.05 -11.87 7.03
C SER A 94 6.37 -10.96 6.01
N PHE A 95 7.10 -10.40 5.04
CA PHE A 95 6.54 -9.45 4.08
C PHE A 95 5.82 -10.15 2.91
N PHE A 96 6.31 -11.30 2.50
CA PHE A 96 5.75 -12.08 1.38
C PHE A 96 5.04 -13.37 1.82
N SER A 97 4.86 -13.59 3.13
CA SER A 97 4.25 -14.82 3.65
C SER A 97 2.75 -14.91 3.36
N GLU A 98 2.07 -13.78 3.31
CA GLU A 98 0.61 -13.74 3.20
C GLU A 98 0.18 -13.01 1.93
N ASN A 99 -0.67 -13.64 1.14
CA ASN A 99 -1.27 -13.07 -0.07
C ASN A 99 -2.75 -12.78 0.21
N LYS A 100 -3.08 -11.51 0.43
CA LYS A 100 -4.42 -11.11 0.88
C LYS A 100 -5.01 -9.99 0.03
N LYS A 101 -6.28 -10.19 -0.33
CA LYS A 101 -7.17 -9.13 -0.84
C LYS A 101 -8.24 -8.90 0.22
N VAL A 102 -8.03 -7.88 1.03
CA VAL A 102 -8.91 -7.56 2.17
C VAL A 102 -10.18 -6.89 1.67
N ASN A 103 -11.33 -7.33 2.18
CA ASN A 103 -12.61 -6.70 1.92
C ASN A 103 -12.86 -5.60 2.97
N ASN A 104 -13.07 -4.37 2.51
CA ASN A 104 -13.28 -3.18 3.34
C ASN A 104 -14.74 -2.73 3.40
N ARG A 105 -15.70 -3.55 2.93
CA ARG A 105 -17.12 -3.18 2.80
C ARG A 105 -17.72 -2.66 4.11
N LEU A 106 -17.37 -3.28 5.22
CA LEU A 106 -17.99 -2.99 6.52
C LEU A 106 -17.70 -1.56 7.01
N ILE A 107 -16.51 -1.00 6.76
CA ILE A 107 -16.22 0.40 7.12
C ILE A 107 -17.09 1.39 6.32
N LYS A 108 -17.46 1.05 5.10
CA LYS A 108 -18.33 1.88 4.26
C LYS A 108 -19.78 1.79 4.70
N GLU A 109 -20.28 0.57 4.95
CA GLU A 109 -21.68 0.33 5.32
C GLU A 109 -22.00 0.81 6.74
N GLU A 110 -21.16 0.54 7.72
CA GLU A 110 -21.43 0.85 9.12
C GLU A 110 -20.92 2.23 9.55
N LEU A 111 -19.73 2.63 9.06
CA LEU A 111 -19.13 3.91 9.45
C LEU A 111 -19.37 5.03 8.45
N GLY A 112 -19.98 4.73 7.29
CA GLY A 112 -20.24 5.72 6.24
C GLY A 112 -18.98 6.27 5.59
N ILE A 113 -17.89 5.51 5.58
CA ILE A 113 -16.61 5.95 5.03
C ILE A 113 -16.67 6.08 3.51
N ILE A 114 -16.20 7.22 3.04
CA ILE A 114 -15.81 7.46 1.65
C ILE A 114 -14.31 7.68 1.66
N LEU A 115 -13.57 6.81 0.97
CA LEU A 115 -12.11 6.92 0.92
C LEU A 115 -11.71 8.12 0.05
N GLU A 116 -10.83 8.95 0.57
CA GLU A 116 -10.19 10.05 -0.18
C GLU A 116 -9.09 9.50 -1.09
N TYR A 117 -8.46 8.41 -0.67
CA TYR A 117 -7.40 7.72 -1.39
C TYR A 117 -7.80 6.26 -1.70
N PRO A 118 -8.75 6.04 -2.62
CA PRO A 118 -9.33 4.72 -2.88
C PRO A 118 -8.34 3.73 -3.51
N SER A 119 -7.19 4.19 -3.96
CA SER A 119 -6.11 3.33 -4.43
C SER A 119 -4.72 3.90 -4.09
N TYR A 120 -3.69 3.08 -4.29
CA TYR A 120 -2.30 3.53 -4.17
C TYR A 120 -1.97 4.69 -5.13
N LYS A 121 -2.71 4.86 -6.22
CA LYS A 121 -2.46 5.93 -7.21
C LYS A 121 -2.72 7.30 -6.62
N GLU A 122 -3.86 7.49 -5.98
CA GLU A 122 -4.21 8.75 -5.31
C GLU A 122 -3.23 9.06 -4.18
N GLY A 123 -2.93 8.06 -3.35
CA GLY A 123 -1.99 8.23 -2.24
C GLY A 123 -0.59 8.59 -2.70
N TYR A 124 -0.05 7.91 -3.73
CA TYR A 124 1.29 8.25 -4.25
C TYR A 124 1.30 9.55 -5.05
N ASN A 125 0.21 9.95 -5.72
CA ASN A 125 0.12 11.29 -6.30
C ASN A 125 0.25 12.36 -5.22
N GLN A 126 -0.43 12.20 -4.08
CA GLN A 126 -0.31 13.13 -2.96
C GLN A 126 1.12 13.18 -2.42
N ILE A 127 1.75 12.03 -2.19
CA ILE A 127 3.14 11.95 -1.69
C ILE A 127 4.12 12.63 -2.66
N ILE A 128 3.99 12.38 -3.96
CA ILE A 128 4.86 12.97 -4.98
C ILE A 128 4.69 14.50 -5.00
N ASN A 129 3.45 15.00 -4.91
CA ASN A 129 3.18 16.44 -4.90
C ASN A 129 3.74 17.15 -3.66
N LEU A 130 3.78 16.47 -2.50
CA LEU A 130 4.37 17.02 -1.27
C LEU A 130 5.90 17.08 -1.31
N ASN A 131 6.54 16.35 -2.22
CA ASN A 131 8.00 16.28 -2.34
C ASN A 131 8.54 17.10 -3.55
N ASN A 132 7.66 17.78 -4.28
CA ASN A 132 8.00 18.71 -5.35
C ASN A 132 7.89 20.17 -4.87
#